data_565cbda56a3924eac79ea5657a0d1cf3
#
_entry.id   565cbda56a3924eac79ea5657a0d1cf3
#
_cell.length_a   1.000
_cell.length_b   1.000
_cell.length_c   1.000
_cell.angle_alpha   90.00
_cell.angle_beta   90.00
_cell.angle_gamma   90.00
#
_symmetry.space_group_name_H-M   'P 1'
#
loop_
_entity.id
_entity.type
_entity.pdbx_description
1 polymer ?
#
loop_
_entity_poly.entity_id
_entity_poly.type
_entity_poly.pdbx_seq_one_letter_code
_entity_poly.pdbx_strand_id
1 'polypeptide(L)'
;MEEQVKTFYKKLFAFVAMISVVALGLSIIKPVSAATVTPTVTNLKAQTSGQKVTFSFDWDLTGKSVKEGDTFTIDAPEGVNITEIATQSLQANGAEVATVSMTGKKITFTFKKAIESMNQNVKGGFSYKAEWDNTPGNPGNKTATSKVGSESVVITRPDGPGVFES
;
A
#
# COMPACT_ATOMS: atom_id res chain seq x y z
N MET A 1 16.22 58.28 -27.23
CA MET A 1 16.61 56.87 -27.30
C MET A 1 17.13 56.29 -26.00
N GLU A 2 17.97 56.95 -25.25
CA GLU A 2 18.55 56.44 -23.99
C GLU A 2 17.48 56.25 -22.88
N GLU A 3 16.48 57.10 -22.79
CA GLU A 3 15.43 56.99 -21.78
C GLU A 3 14.49 55.82 -22.02
N GLN A 4 14.21 55.42 -23.25
CA GLN A 4 13.39 54.26 -23.57
C GLN A 4 14.08 52.96 -23.24
N VAL A 5 15.39 52.88 -23.43
CA VAL A 5 16.19 51.72 -23.09
C VAL A 5 16.24 51.52 -21.56
N LYS A 6 16.46 52.60 -20.81
CA LYS A 6 16.45 52.56 -19.32
C LYS A 6 15.09 52.08 -18.75
N THR A 7 14.00 52.55 -19.34
CA THR A 7 12.65 52.12 -18.91
C THR A 7 12.41 50.64 -19.25
N PHE A 8 12.92 50.18 -20.38
CA PHE A 8 12.84 48.77 -20.79
C PHE A 8 13.59 47.85 -19.80
N TYR A 9 14.82 48.19 -19.45
CA TYR A 9 15.61 47.41 -18.47
C TYR A 9 15.00 47.40 -17.07
N LYS A 10 14.39 48.47 -16.62
CA LYS A 10 13.70 48.50 -15.33
C LYS A 10 12.48 47.59 -15.31
N LYS A 11 11.69 47.54 -16.38
CA LYS A 11 10.54 46.62 -16.51
C LYS A 11 11.00 45.18 -16.62
N LEU A 12 12.05 44.89 -17.36
CA LEU A 12 12.60 43.54 -17.48
C LEU A 12 13.13 43.04 -16.14
N PHE A 13 13.85 43.89 -15.40
CA PHE A 13 14.37 43.53 -14.08
C PHE A 13 13.29 43.27 -13.06
N ALA A 14 12.22 44.03 -13.04
CA ALA A 14 11.07 43.83 -12.18
C ALA A 14 10.35 42.50 -12.51
N PHE A 15 10.24 42.15 -13.79
CA PHE A 15 9.65 40.90 -14.25
C PHE A 15 10.47 39.68 -13.83
N VAL A 16 11.79 39.74 -13.99
CA VAL A 16 12.71 38.67 -13.57
C VAL A 16 12.67 38.47 -12.05
N ALA A 17 12.62 39.55 -11.27
CA ALA A 17 12.50 39.48 -9.82
C ALA A 17 11.18 38.81 -9.38
N MET A 18 10.09 39.08 -10.09
CA MET A 18 8.78 38.47 -9.81
C MET A 18 8.76 36.96 -10.08
N ILE A 19 9.39 36.52 -11.16
CA ILE A 19 9.54 35.10 -11.48
C ILE A 19 10.39 34.40 -10.41
N SER A 20 11.45 35.04 -9.94
CA SER A 20 12.30 34.47 -8.89
C SER A 20 11.57 34.30 -7.57
N VAL A 21 10.68 35.21 -7.20
CA VAL A 21 9.85 35.10 -5.98
C VAL A 21 8.85 33.97 -6.09
N VAL A 22 8.24 33.78 -7.25
CA VAL A 22 7.30 32.66 -7.50
C VAL A 22 8.04 31.32 -7.42
N ALA A 23 9.23 31.22 -8.01
CA ALA A 23 10.04 30.00 -7.95
C ALA A 23 10.48 29.69 -6.51
N LEU A 24 10.85 30.69 -5.72
CA LEU A 24 11.18 30.53 -4.29
C LEU A 24 9.95 30.13 -3.46
N GLY A 25 8.77 30.67 -3.78
CA GLY A 25 7.52 30.29 -3.15
C GLY A 25 7.14 28.83 -3.40
N LEU A 26 7.36 28.32 -4.59
CA LEU A 26 7.13 26.91 -4.95
C LEU A 26 8.12 25.96 -4.26
N SER A 27 9.35 26.40 -4.00
CA SER A 27 10.35 25.55 -3.33
C SER A 27 10.13 25.42 -1.81
N ILE A 28 9.26 26.23 -1.21
CA ILE A 28 8.90 26.16 0.22
C ILE A 28 7.79 25.12 0.47
N ILE A 29 7.07 24.67 -0.56
CA ILE A 29 6.08 23.60 -0.44
C ILE A 29 6.84 22.29 -0.21
N LYS A 30 7.03 21.94 1.07
CA LYS A 30 7.57 20.62 1.42
C LYS A 30 6.56 19.56 1.03
N PRO A 31 6.98 18.49 0.32
CA PRO A 31 6.10 17.36 0.10
C PRO A 31 5.67 16.81 1.47
N VAL A 32 4.37 16.60 1.65
CA VAL A 32 3.85 15.96 2.86
C VAL A 32 4.42 14.55 2.91
N SER A 33 5.11 14.23 4.00
CA SER A 33 5.68 12.92 4.22
C SER A 33 4.57 11.87 4.27
N ALA A 34 4.67 10.82 3.47
CA ALA A 34 3.74 9.70 3.51
C ALA A 34 3.77 9.04 4.90
N ALA A 35 2.61 8.88 5.51
CA ALA A 35 2.47 8.21 6.80
C ALA A 35 2.06 6.75 6.62
N THR A 36 2.39 5.93 7.60
CA THR A 36 1.84 4.57 7.68
C THR A 36 0.49 4.63 8.40
N VAL A 37 -0.52 4.06 7.78
CA VAL A 37 -1.88 3.98 8.31
C VAL A 37 -2.20 2.54 8.64
N THR A 38 -2.84 2.30 9.76
CA THR A 38 -3.33 0.97 10.12
C THR A 38 -4.86 0.99 10.11
N PRO A 39 -5.50 0.34 9.12
CA PRO A 39 -6.95 0.18 9.11
C PRO A 39 -7.40 -0.72 10.26
N THR A 40 -8.66 -0.62 10.64
CA THR A 40 -9.29 -1.64 11.45
C THR A 40 -9.51 -2.86 10.56
N VAL A 41 -8.91 -3.98 10.93
CA VAL A 41 -9.00 -5.24 10.20
C VAL A 41 -9.90 -6.20 10.96
N THR A 42 -10.80 -6.85 10.25
CA THR A 42 -11.69 -7.87 10.80
C THR A 42 -11.80 -9.04 9.81
N ASN A 43 -12.31 -10.17 10.31
CA ASN A 43 -12.56 -11.36 9.50
C ASN A 43 -11.33 -11.88 8.74
N LEU A 44 -10.14 -11.77 9.31
CA LEU A 44 -8.97 -12.38 8.72
C LEU A 44 -9.12 -13.89 8.69
N LYS A 45 -9.10 -14.46 7.49
CA LYS A 45 -9.29 -15.89 7.23
C LYS A 45 -8.21 -16.41 6.31
N ALA A 46 -7.92 -17.68 6.44
CA ALA A 46 -7.05 -18.40 5.54
C ALA A 46 -7.77 -19.68 5.10
N GLN A 47 -7.88 -19.87 3.79
CA GLN A 47 -8.41 -21.10 3.18
C GLN A 47 -7.28 -21.84 2.51
N THR A 48 -7.03 -23.06 2.95
CA THR A 48 -5.98 -23.89 2.43
C THR A 48 -6.53 -24.88 1.39
N SER A 49 -5.77 -25.09 0.31
CA SER A 49 -6.03 -26.08 -0.71
C SER A 49 -4.70 -26.68 -1.16
N GLY A 50 -4.31 -27.81 -0.55
CA GLY A 50 -2.99 -28.38 -0.75
C GLY A 50 -1.90 -27.41 -0.30
N GLN A 51 -0.96 -27.11 -1.16
CA GLN A 51 0.14 -26.17 -0.90
C GLN A 51 -0.27 -24.69 -1.06
N LYS A 52 -1.49 -24.44 -1.54
CA LYS A 52 -2.01 -23.09 -1.79
C LYS A 52 -2.84 -22.59 -0.61
N VAL A 53 -2.74 -21.30 -0.35
CA VAL A 53 -3.49 -20.63 0.72
C VAL A 53 -4.08 -19.34 0.16
N THR A 54 -5.37 -19.11 0.40
CA THR A 54 -6.01 -17.83 0.12
C THR A 54 -6.27 -17.13 1.43
N PHE A 55 -5.69 -15.95 1.59
CA PHE A 55 -5.95 -15.06 2.71
C PHE A 55 -6.98 -14.03 2.32
N SER A 56 -7.90 -13.73 3.21
CA SER A 56 -8.90 -12.68 3.02
C SER A 56 -9.18 -11.96 4.33
N PHE A 57 -9.51 -10.69 4.25
CA PHE A 57 -9.88 -9.88 5.41
C PHE A 57 -10.74 -8.69 4.97
N ASP A 58 -11.44 -8.12 5.92
CA ASP A 58 -12.16 -6.87 5.77
C ASP A 58 -11.32 -5.74 6.39
N TRP A 59 -11.32 -4.59 5.75
CA TRP A 59 -10.61 -3.40 6.21
C TRP A 59 -11.59 -2.23 6.35
N ASP A 60 -11.35 -1.38 7.34
CA ASP A 60 -12.16 -0.20 7.62
C ASP A 60 -11.26 0.97 8.03
N LEU A 61 -11.40 2.07 7.33
CA LEU A 61 -10.68 3.34 7.59
C LEU A 61 -11.62 4.43 8.12
N THR A 62 -12.87 4.08 8.43
CA THR A 62 -13.84 5.06 8.95
C THR A 62 -13.30 5.75 10.20
N GLY A 63 -13.34 7.08 10.20
CA GLY A 63 -12.84 7.90 11.30
C GLY A 63 -11.32 8.06 11.37
N LYS A 64 -10.57 7.47 10.43
CA LYS A 64 -9.12 7.65 10.35
C LYS A 64 -8.76 8.78 9.39
N SER A 65 -7.77 9.57 9.76
CA SER A 65 -7.22 10.64 8.90
C SER A 65 -6.20 10.05 7.95
N VAL A 66 -6.63 9.74 6.73
CA VAL A 66 -5.78 9.19 5.68
C VAL A 66 -5.63 10.22 4.57
N LYS A 67 -4.42 10.37 4.07
CA LYS A 67 -4.08 11.34 3.01
C LYS A 67 -3.50 10.62 1.80
N GLU A 68 -3.51 11.34 0.68
CA GLU A 68 -2.83 10.88 -0.53
C GLU A 68 -1.36 10.55 -0.23
N GLY A 69 -0.92 9.40 -0.70
CA GLY A 69 0.44 8.92 -0.49
C GLY A 69 0.66 8.13 0.80
N ASP A 70 -0.26 8.17 1.75
CA ASP A 70 -0.19 7.31 2.93
C ASP A 70 -0.23 5.84 2.52
N THR A 71 0.41 4.99 3.33
CA THR A 71 0.55 3.57 2.99
C THR A 71 0.09 2.66 4.12
N PHE A 72 -0.37 1.49 3.72
CA PHE A 72 -0.56 0.33 4.59
C PHE A 72 0.15 -0.85 3.95
N THR A 73 0.81 -1.68 4.75
CA THR A 73 1.54 -2.85 4.25
C THR A 73 1.14 -4.12 4.98
N ILE A 74 1.19 -5.23 4.25
CA ILE A 74 1.01 -6.58 4.76
C ILE A 74 2.23 -7.39 4.37
N ASP A 75 2.79 -8.10 5.33
CA ASP A 75 3.86 -9.06 5.06
C ASP A 75 3.26 -10.48 4.99
N ALA A 76 3.71 -11.26 4.01
CA ALA A 76 3.38 -12.67 3.99
C ALA A 76 3.98 -13.38 5.21
N PRO A 77 3.29 -14.39 5.74
CA PRO A 77 3.86 -15.21 6.81
C PRO A 77 5.18 -15.85 6.37
N GLU A 78 6.05 -16.08 7.33
CA GLU A 78 7.29 -16.81 7.08
C GLU A 78 6.99 -18.20 6.54
N GLY A 79 7.74 -18.63 5.54
CA GLY A 79 7.57 -19.94 4.90
C GLY A 79 6.51 -19.97 3.79
N VAL A 80 5.91 -18.82 3.48
CA VAL A 80 4.89 -18.70 2.44
C VAL A 80 5.28 -17.59 1.46
N ASN A 81 5.06 -17.80 0.19
CA ASN A 81 5.31 -16.82 -0.86
C ASN A 81 4.00 -16.35 -1.47
N ILE A 82 3.83 -15.04 -1.63
CA ILE A 82 2.65 -14.48 -2.29
C ILE A 82 2.75 -14.78 -3.77
N THR A 83 1.68 -15.33 -4.34
CA THR A 83 1.61 -15.69 -5.76
C THR A 83 0.69 -14.80 -6.56
N GLU A 84 -0.35 -14.27 -5.94
CA GLU A 84 -1.35 -13.46 -6.62
C GLU A 84 -2.05 -12.52 -5.64
N ILE A 85 -2.33 -11.31 -6.08
CA ILE A 85 -3.24 -10.38 -5.40
C ILE A 85 -4.55 -10.27 -6.16
N ALA A 86 -5.67 -10.23 -5.45
CA ALA A 86 -7.01 -10.26 -6.06
C ALA A 86 -7.30 -9.03 -6.93
N THR A 87 -6.71 -7.90 -6.59
CA THR A 87 -6.91 -6.64 -7.32
C THR A 87 -5.70 -5.73 -7.17
N GLN A 88 -5.46 -4.90 -8.16
CA GLN A 88 -4.42 -3.88 -8.12
C GLN A 88 -4.91 -2.54 -7.57
N SER A 89 -6.17 -2.47 -7.16
CA SER A 89 -6.75 -1.27 -6.56
C SER A 89 -7.80 -1.62 -5.50
N LEU A 90 -7.90 -0.78 -4.48
CA LEU A 90 -9.00 -0.83 -3.53
C LEU A 90 -10.10 0.15 -3.93
N GLN A 91 -11.33 -0.29 -3.83
CA GLN A 91 -12.52 0.50 -4.12
C GLN A 91 -13.31 0.74 -2.84
N ALA A 92 -13.79 1.95 -2.66
CA ALA A 92 -14.76 2.30 -1.62
C ALA A 92 -15.73 3.33 -2.19
N ASN A 93 -17.01 3.16 -1.93
CA ASN A 93 -18.07 4.07 -2.40
C ASN A 93 -18.02 4.35 -3.92
N GLY A 94 -17.66 3.35 -4.72
CA GLY A 94 -17.56 3.49 -6.17
C GLY A 94 -16.34 4.23 -6.70
N ALA A 95 -15.39 4.56 -5.84
CA ALA A 95 -14.15 5.23 -6.22
C ALA A 95 -12.92 4.41 -5.85
N GLU A 96 -11.88 4.50 -6.65
CA GLU A 96 -10.58 3.90 -6.34
C GLU A 96 -9.87 4.72 -5.27
N VAL A 97 -9.64 4.12 -4.10
CA VAL A 97 -9.08 4.81 -2.93
C VAL A 97 -7.62 4.45 -2.67
N ALA A 98 -7.11 3.37 -3.24
CA ALA A 98 -5.72 2.99 -3.13
C ALA A 98 -5.29 2.13 -4.31
N THR A 99 -4.02 2.23 -4.67
CA THR A 99 -3.35 1.24 -5.53
C THR A 99 -2.76 0.15 -4.66
N VAL A 100 -2.67 -1.05 -5.20
CA VAL A 100 -2.09 -2.21 -4.53
C VAL A 100 -0.90 -2.70 -5.34
N SER A 101 0.23 -2.83 -4.70
CA SER A 101 1.44 -3.37 -5.32
C SER A 101 2.01 -4.51 -4.49
N MET A 102 2.71 -5.42 -5.16
CA MET A 102 3.36 -6.54 -4.52
C MET A 102 4.86 -6.50 -4.84
N THR A 103 5.68 -6.59 -3.82
CA THR A 103 7.13 -6.68 -3.97
C THR A 103 7.67 -7.75 -3.02
N GLY A 104 8.16 -8.86 -3.59
CA GLY A 104 8.61 -9.99 -2.79
C GLY A 104 7.49 -10.56 -1.91
N LYS A 105 7.70 -10.52 -0.61
CA LYS A 105 6.73 -11.02 0.39
C LYS A 105 5.85 -9.90 0.98
N LYS A 106 5.84 -8.73 0.36
CA LYS A 106 5.14 -7.56 0.88
C LYS A 106 4.08 -7.06 -0.10
N ILE A 107 2.89 -6.78 0.41
CA ILE A 107 1.81 -6.09 -0.29
C ILE A 107 1.72 -4.68 0.27
N THR A 108 1.77 -3.69 -0.59
CA THR A 108 1.68 -2.28 -0.22
C THR A 108 0.44 -1.64 -0.83
N PHE A 109 -0.36 -1.03 0.01
CA PHE A 109 -1.49 -0.19 -0.37
C PHE A 109 -1.05 1.25 -0.29
N THR A 110 -1.18 1.99 -1.40
CA THR A 110 -0.86 3.43 -1.45
C THR A 110 -2.15 4.20 -1.70
N PHE A 111 -2.54 5.03 -0.72
CA PHE A 111 -3.82 5.73 -0.78
C PHE A 111 -3.78 6.88 -1.77
N LYS A 112 -4.89 7.05 -2.47
CA LYS A 112 -5.11 8.10 -3.46
C LYS A 112 -5.85 9.28 -2.84
N LYS A 113 -5.81 10.40 -3.53
CA LYS A 113 -6.49 11.63 -3.07
C LYS A 113 -7.99 11.45 -2.80
N ALA A 114 -8.65 10.54 -3.49
CA ALA A 114 -10.06 10.24 -3.27
C ALA A 114 -10.38 9.89 -1.81
N ILE A 115 -9.42 9.32 -1.06
CA ILE A 115 -9.61 8.96 0.34
C ILE A 115 -9.84 10.18 1.24
N GLU A 116 -9.28 11.33 0.90
CA GLU A 116 -9.34 12.53 1.73
C GLU A 116 -10.74 13.13 1.85
N SER A 117 -11.61 12.89 0.87
CA SER A 117 -12.98 13.34 0.86
C SER A 117 -13.96 12.35 1.52
N MET A 118 -13.48 11.21 1.96
CA MET A 118 -14.29 10.14 2.53
C MET A 118 -14.12 10.08 4.05
N ASN A 119 -15.19 10.40 4.78
CA ASN A 119 -15.19 10.38 6.24
C ASN A 119 -15.97 9.21 6.82
N GLN A 120 -16.81 8.56 6.02
CA GLN A 120 -17.72 7.50 6.45
C GLN A 120 -17.77 6.38 5.43
N ASN A 121 -17.99 5.17 5.91
CA ASN A 121 -18.13 3.97 5.08
C ASN A 121 -16.91 3.67 4.19
N VAL A 122 -15.72 4.01 4.65
CA VAL A 122 -14.46 3.75 3.94
C VAL A 122 -13.97 2.37 4.33
N LYS A 123 -14.59 1.36 3.77
CA LYS A 123 -14.35 -0.03 4.09
C LYS A 123 -14.51 -0.92 2.86
N GLY A 124 -13.90 -2.08 2.92
CA GLY A 124 -13.98 -3.09 1.87
C GLY A 124 -13.32 -4.37 2.29
N GLY A 125 -13.20 -5.29 1.34
CA GLY A 125 -12.49 -6.55 1.51
C GLY A 125 -11.23 -6.59 0.65
N PHE A 126 -10.30 -7.44 1.04
CA PHE A 126 -9.12 -7.75 0.24
C PHE A 126 -8.76 -9.20 0.38
N SER A 127 -8.20 -9.79 -0.68
CA SER A 127 -7.68 -11.14 -0.65
C SER A 127 -6.39 -11.28 -1.48
N TYR A 128 -5.56 -12.20 -1.08
CA TYR A 128 -4.37 -12.58 -1.82
C TYR A 128 -4.13 -14.08 -1.71
N LYS A 129 -3.43 -14.63 -2.70
CA LYS A 129 -3.05 -16.03 -2.73
C LYS A 129 -1.56 -16.16 -2.43
N ALA A 130 -1.23 -17.27 -1.79
CA ALA A 130 0.12 -17.63 -1.44
C ALA A 130 0.32 -19.13 -1.59
N GLU A 131 1.57 -19.54 -1.63
CA GLU A 131 1.96 -20.95 -1.64
C GLU A 131 3.05 -21.19 -0.61
N TRP A 132 3.06 -22.37 0.00
CA TRP A 132 4.16 -22.76 0.85
C TRP A 132 5.46 -22.82 0.06
N ASP A 133 6.52 -22.30 0.67
CA ASP A 133 7.85 -22.37 0.08
C ASP A 133 8.36 -23.81 0.14
N ASN A 134 8.48 -24.43 -1.04
CA ASN A 134 8.96 -25.79 -1.21
C ASN A 134 10.40 -25.83 -1.77
N THR A 135 11.18 -24.77 -1.57
CA THR A 135 12.57 -24.74 -2.03
C THR A 135 13.34 -25.93 -1.45
N PRO A 136 14.03 -26.72 -2.29
CA PRO A 136 14.82 -27.85 -1.82
C PRO A 136 15.84 -27.41 -0.77
N GLY A 137 15.95 -28.19 0.31
CA GLY A 137 16.83 -27.87 1.43
C GLY A 137 16.23 -26.95 2.50
N ASN A 138 15.06 -26.41 2.25
CA ASN A 138 14.31 -25.68 3.26
C ASN A 138 13.27 -26.61 3.89
N PRO A 139 13.47 -27.10 5.13
CA PRO A 139 12.49 -27.98 5.77
C PRO A 139 11.14 -27.29 5.99
N GLY A 140 11.14 -25.96 5.95
CA GLY A 140 9.96 -25.16 6.15
C GLY A 140 9.36 -25.27 7.55
N ASN A 141 8.59 -24.29 7.92
CA ASN A 141 7.82 -24.33 9.14
C ASN A 141 6.56 -25.21 8.96
N LYS A 142 6.18 -25.95 9.97
CA LYS A 142 4.92 -26.72 9.94
C LYS A 142 3.70 -25.82 10.01
N THR A 143 3.85 -24.66 10.61
CA THR A 143 2.80 -23.65 10.74
C THR A 143 3.33 -22.28 10.34
N ALA A 144 2.44 -21.42 9.89
CA ALA A 144 2.73 -20.01 9.68
C ALA A 144 1.59 -19.15 10.24
N THR A 145 1.94 -17.98 10.72
CA THR A 145 0.97 -17.02 11.27
C THR A 145 0.92 -15.80 10.38
N SER A 146 -0.23 -15.54 9.79
CA SER A 146 -0.51 -14.28 9.09
C SER A 146 -1.03 -13.27 10.09
N LYS A 147 -0.47 -12.07 10.08
CA LYS A 147 -0.93 -10.94 10.89
C LYS A 147 -1.30 -9.78 9.98
N VAL A 148 -2.49 -9.25 10.16
CA VAL A 148 -2.95 -8.06 9.44
C VAL A 148 -3.66 -7.15 10.46
N GLY A 149 -3.10 -5.98 10.69
CA GLY A 149 -3.59 -5.11 11.77
C GLY A 149 -3.50 -5.80 13.13
N SER A 150 -4.60 -5.87 13.85
CA SER A 150 -4.72 -6.57 15.15
C SER A 150 -5.14 -8.04 15.01
N GLU A 151 -5.51 -8.47 13.82
CA GLU A 151 -5.98 -9.83 13.56
C GLU A 151 -4.82 -10.77 13.24
N SER A 152 -4.97 -12.03 13.59
CA SER A 152 -4.04 -13.08 13.22
C SER A 152 -4.75 -14.39 12.90
N VAL A 153 -4.17 -15.15 11.96
CA VAL A 153 -4.63 -16.49 11.64
C VAL A 153 -3.43 -17.42 11.45
N VAL A 154 -3.55 -18.63 11.96
CA VAL A 154 -2.52 -19.66 11.83
C VAL A 154 -2.92 -20.63 10.74
N ILE A 155 -1.97 -20.96 9.87
CA ILE A 155 -2.11 -22.00 8.85
C ILE A 155 -1.14 -23.14 9.14
N THR A 156 -1.55 -24.33 8.80
CA THR A 156 -0.72 -25.53 8.91
C THR A 156 -0.30 -26.01 7.53
N ARG A 157 0.96 -26.26 7.35
CA ARG A 157 1.51 -26.81 6.12
C ARG A 157 1.02 -28.24 5.94
N PRO A 158 0.41 -28.57 4.82
CA PRO A 158 0.07 -29.95 4.53
C PRO A 158 1.32 -30.76 4.33
N ASP A 159 1.29 -32.04 4.74
CA ASP A 159 2.38 -32.95 4.49
C ASP A 159 2.56 -33.14 2.97
N GLY A 160 3.79 -32.98 2.51
CA GLY A 160 4.13 -33.19 1.12
C GLY A 160 4.17 -34.67 0.76
N PRO A 161 4.17 -35.02 -0.55
CA PRO A 161 4.19 -36.43 -1.01
C PRO A 161 5.33 -37.25 -0.44
N GLY A 162 6.45 -36.67 -0.11
CA GLY A 162 7.62 -37.35 0.45
C GLY A 162 7.51 -37.77 1.91
N VAL A 163 6.52 -37.29 2.63
CA VAL A 163 6.34 -37.57 4.06
C VAL A 163 5.74 -38.94 4.31
N PHE A 164 5.14 -39.54 3.32
CA PHE A 164 4.48 -40.86 3.40
C PHE A 164 5.44 -42.01 3.29
N GLU A 165 6.70 -41.80 3.03
CA GLU A 165 7.70 -42.83 2.79
C GLU A 165 8.46 -43.31 4.03
N SER A 166 8.14 -42.81 5.13
CA SER A 166 8.84 -43.16 6.39
C SER A 166 8.34 -44.40 7.05
#